data_11ef0db3620b826da9e00b190a5ed0fc
#
_entry.id   11ef0db3620b826da9e00b190a5ed0fc
#
_cell.length_a   1.000
_cell.length_b   1.000
_cell.length_c   1.000
_cell.angle_alpha   90.00
_cell.angle_beta   90.00
_cell.angle_gamma   90.00
#
_symmetry.space_group_name_H-M   'P 1'
#
loop_
_entity.id
_entity.type
_entity.pdbx_description
1 polymer ?
#
loop_
_entity_poly.entity_id
_entity_poly.type
_entity_poly.pdbx_seq_one_letter_code
_entity_poly.pdbx_strand_id
1 'polypeptide(L)'
;MAENNQDSHALNEGSTFVWHELYSANVQASIDFYTNCLDFGHQAMDMGEMGSYPMLTKNGQGVAGIMDLANVGMDGVPPHWAVYLAVDDVDARVAKCTGAGAKVVVPAMDIPTVGRMCLIQDPQGSHIWLYKPSPMG
;
A
#
# COMPACT_ATOMS: atom_id res chain seq x y z
N MET A 1 24.68 -8.28 -5.48
CA MET A 1 24.13 -9.27 -4.70
C MET A 1 22.77 -9.64 -5.12
N ALA A 2 22.73 -10.69 -5.77
CA ALA A 2 21.45 -11.20 -6.24
C ALA A 2 20.57 -11.64 -5.11
N GLU A 3 21.14 -11.93 -3.99
CA GLU A 3 20.36 -12.41 -2.86
C GLU A 3 19.34 -11.40 -2.38
N ASN A 4 19.41 -10.19 -2.85
CA ASN A 4 18.40 -9.21 -2.44
C ASN A 4 17.00 -9.65 -2.76
N ASN A 5 16.84 -10.45 -3.79
CA ASN A 5 15.52 -10.89 -4.16
C ASN A 5 14.94 -11.89 -3.19
N GLN A 6 15.78 -12.76 -2.64
CA GLN A 6 15.28 -13.67 -1.63
C GLN A 6 14.98 -12.92 -0.37
N ASP A 7 15.78 -11.93 -0.10
CA ASP A 7 15.60 -11.19 1.12
C ASP A 7 14.28 -10.47 1.17
N SER A 8 13.65 -10.22 0.04
CA SER A 8 12.36 -9.53 0.06
C SER A 8 11.32 -10.29 0.85
N HIS A 9 11.37 -11.62 0.85
CA HIS A 9 10.44 -12.39 1.65
C HIS A 9 10.72 -12.25 3.14
N ALA A 10 11.96 -12.32 3.51
CA ALA A 10 12.33 -12.14 4.91
C ALA A 10 11.99 -10.73 5.37
N LEU A 11 12.17 -9.76 4.51
CA LEU A 11 11.84 -8.39 4.85
C LEU A 11 10.35 -8.21 5.11
N ASN A 12 9.52 -9.00 4.46
CA ASN A 12 8.08 -8.89 4.63
C ASN A 12 7.60 -9.46 5.95
N GLU A 13 8.46 -10.13 6.70
CA GLU A 13 8.07 -10.70 7.97
C GLU A 13 8.30 -9.75 9.13
N GLY A 14 8.84 -8.61 8.88
CA GLY A 14 9.16 -7.70 9.94
C GLY A 14 8.71 -6.30 9.62
N SER A 15 9.42 -5.37 10.19
CA SER A 15 9.05 -3.96 10.09
C SER A 15 9.78 -3.35 8.91
N THR A 16 9.30 -3.59 7.71
CA THR A 16 9.90 -3.01 6.53
C THR A 16 8.82 -2.49 5.60
N PHE A 17 9.21 -1.49 4.80
CA PHE A 17 8.28 -0.91 3.83
C PHE A 17 8.26 -1.80 2.60
N VAL A 18 7.09 -2.33 2.29
CA VAL A 18 6.97 -3.37 1.26
C VAL A 18 6.20 -2.91 0.04
N TRP A 19 5.49 -1.80 0.13
CA TRP A 19 4.67 -1.34 -0.98
C TRP A 19 4.48 0.15 -0.91
N HIS A 20 4.25 0.76 -2.08
CA HIS A 20 3.95 2.18 -2.20
C HIS A 20 2.70 2.32 -3.05
N GLU A 21 1.89 3.31 -2.72
CA GLU A 21 0.64 3.49 -3.43
C GLU A 21 0.41 4.98 -3.65
N LEU A 22 0.06 5.33 -4.87
CA LEU A 22 -0.29 6.70 -5.20
C LEU A 22 -1.79 6.85 -5.09
N TYR A 23 -2.23 7.81 -4.32
CA TYR A 23 -3.64 8.19 -4.26
C TYR A 23 -3.84 9.39 -5.17
N SER A 24 -4.60 9.19 -6.23
CA SER A 24 -4.68 10.13 -7.35
C SER A 24 -6.08 10.70 -7.46
N ALA A 25 -6.14 11.96 -7.82
CA ALA A 25 -7.43 12.59 -8.13
C ALA A 25 -7.90 12.22 -9.53
N ASN A 26 -7.00 11.73 -10.38
CA ASN A 26 -7.32 11.31 -11.75
C ASN A 26 -6.34 10.21 -12.13
N VAL A 27 -6.78 8.97 -11.99
CA VAL A 27 -5.89 7.81 -12.15
C VAL A 27 -5.24 7.77 -13.53
N GLN A 28 -6.03 7.99 -14.59
CA GLN A 28 -5.47 7.93 -15.94
C GLN A 28 -4.43 9.01 -16.18
N ALA A 29 -4.69 10.21 -15.69
CA ALA A 29 -3.72 11.31 -15.83
C ALA A 29 -2.43 10.99 -15.08
N SER A 30 -2.54 10.36 -13.91
CA SER A 30 -1.35 9.95 -13.18
C SER A 30 -0.57 8.88 -13.91
N ILE A 31 -1.25 7.88 -14.46
CA ILE A 31 -0.58 6.87 -15.26
C ILE A 31 0.19 7.52 -16.41
N ASP A 32 -0.45 8.45 -17.11
CA ASP A 32 0.18 9.11 -18.25
C ASP A 32 1.40 9.89 -17.81
N PHE A 33 1.30 10.61 -16.71
CA PHE A 33 2.42 11.41 -16.21
C PHE A 33 3.61 10.53 -15.84
N TYR A 34 3.37 9.50 -15.04
CA TYR A 34 4.48 8.69 -14.54
C TYR A 34 5.10 7.82 -15.62
N THR A 35 4.30 7.37 -16.59
CA THR A 35 4.87 6.59 -17.69
C THR A 35 5.65 7.46 -18.66
N ASN A 36 5.14 8.66 -18.95
CA ASN A 36 5.80 9.51 -19.93
C ASN A 36 7.01 10.25 -19.37
N CYS A 37 6.95 10.62 -18.11
CA CYS A 37 7.98 11.49 -17.53
C CYS A 37 9.03 10.75 -16.73
N LEU A 38 8.69 9.59 -16.17
CA LEU A 38 9.58 8.89 -15.26
C LEU A 38 9.85 7.44 -15.68
N ASP A 39 9.45 7.10 -16.90
CA ASP A 39 9.79 5.82 -17.52
C ASP A 39 9.24 4.60 -16.79
N PHE A 40 8.14 4.76 -16.08
CA PHE A 40 7.44 3.59 -15.56
C PHE A 40 6.67 2.90 -16.68
N GLY A 41 6.48 1.61 -16.56
CA GLY A 41 5.47 0.91 -17.31
C GLY A 41 4.16 0.90 -16.55
N HIS A 42 3.14 0.35 -17.14
CA HIS A 42 1.82 0.28 -16.54
C HIS A 42 1.22 -1.09 -16.80
N GLN A 43 0.58 -1.63 -15.78
CA GLN A 43 -0.09 -2.92 -15.88
C GLN A 43 -1.26 -2.92 -14.90
N ALA A 44 -2.37 -3.52 -15.30
CA ALA A 44 -3.51 -3.66 -14.40
C ALA A 44 -3.53 -5.08 -13.88
N MET A 45 -3.76 -5.21 -12.56
CA MET A 45 -3.91 -6.51 -11.93
C MET A 45 -5.39 -6.80 -11.79
N ASP A 46 -5.81 -8.00 -12.21
CA ASP A 46 -7.19 -8.42 -12.06
C ASP A 46 -7.41 -8.84 -10.61
N MET A 47 -8.32 -8.14 -9.94
CA MET A 47 -8.66 -8.41 -8.54
C MET A 47 -10.01 -9.10 -8.39
N GLY A 48 -10.48 -9.76 -9.45
CA GLY A 48 -11.75 -10.46 -9.40
C GLY A 48 -12.91 -9.50 -9.21
N GLU A 49 -13.72 -9.75 -8.20
CA GLU A 49 -14.89 -8.93 -7.95
C GLU A 49 -14.55 -7.51 -7.56
N MET A 50 -13.32 -7.28 -7.12
CA MET A 50 -12.90 -5.94 -6.75
C MET A 50 -12.45 -5.12 -7.97
N GLY A 51 -12.51 -5.70 -9.15
CA GLY A 51 -12.17 -5.00 -10.37
C GLY A 51 -10.70 -5.06 -10.69
N SER A 52 -10.21 -4.00 -11.28
CA SER A 52 -8.86 -3.92 -11.79
C SER A 52 -8.05 -2.96 -10.93
N TYR A 53 -6.81 -3.32 -10.63
CA TYR A 53 -5.92 -2.52 -9.81
C TYR A 53 -4.75 -2.06 -10.68
N PRO A 54 -4.68 -0.78 -11.03
CA PRO A 54 -3.58 -0.30 -11.87
C PRO A 54 -2.29 -0.23 -11.07
N MET A 55 -1.20 -0.59 -11.72
CA MET A 55 0.12 -0.57 -11.12
C MET A 55 1.11 0.09 -12.04
N LEU A 56 2.07 0.77 -11.45
CA LEU A 56 3.26 1.20 -12.16
C LEU A 56 4.28 0.07 -12.07
N THR A 57 5.01 -0.15 -13.16
CA THR A 57 5.96 -1.25 -13.22
C THR A 57 7.35 -0.74 -13.59
N LYS A 58 8.36 -1.53 -13.24
CA LYS A 58 9.73 -1.37 -13.70
C LYS A 58 10.23 -2.73 -14.08
N ASN A 59 10.76 -2.83 -15.30
CA ASN A 59 11.30 -4.10 -15.81
C ASN A 59 10.26 -5.22 -15.71
N GLY A 60 9.00 -4.88 -15.95
CA GLY A 60 7.92 -5.84 -15.94
C GLY A 60 7.39 -6.21 -14.57
N GLN A 61 7.91 -5.60 -13.51
CA GLN A 61 7.44 -5.91 -12.16
C GLN A 61 6.68 -4.75 -11.57
N GLY A 62 5.58 -5.04 -10.90
CA GLY A 62 4.81 -4.01 -10.21
C GLY A 62 5.60 -3.45 -9.04
N VAL A 63 5.72 -2.14 -8.99
CA VAL A 63 6.47 -1.47 -7.91
C VAL A 63 5.62 -0.52 -7.11
N ALA A 64 4.47 -0.12 -7.62
CA ALA A 64 3.55 0.74 -6.89
C ALA A 64 2.16 0.58 -7.46
N GLY A 65 1.16 0.77 -6.62
CA GLY A 65 -0.23 0.79 -7.06
C GLY A 65 -0.73 2.21 -7.22
N ILE A 66 -1.85 2.36 -7.90
CA ILE A 66 -2.51 3.65 -8.02
C ILE A 66 -3.98 3.46 -7.66
N MET A 67 -4.49 4.29 -6.77
CA MET A 67 -5.89 4.25 -6.39
C MET A 67 -6.53 5.62 -6.54
N ASP A 68 -7.80 5.60 -6.90
CA ASP A 68 -8.59 6.82 -6.87
C ASP A 68 -8.73 7.26 -5.42
N LEU A 69 -8.36 8.50 -5.16
CA LEU A 69 -8.41 9.05 -3.81
C LEU A 69 -9.81 8.95 -3.20
N ALA A 70 -10.84 9.03 -4.02
CA ALA A 70 -12.21 8.94 -3.54
C ALA A 70 -12.52 7.57 -2.92
N ASN A 71 -11.73 6.53 -3.24
CA ASN A 71 -11.99 5.18 -2.77
C ASN A 71 -11.16 4.78 -1.56
N VAL A 72 -10.39 5.71 -0.99
CA VAL A 72 -9.44 5.36 0.07
C VAL A 72 -10.06 5.47 1.46
N GLY A 73 -11.17 6.19 1.60
CA GLY A 73 -11.81 6.34 2.90
C GLY A 73 -11.28 7.50 3.73
N MET A 74 -10.60 8.43 3.11
CA MET A 74 -10.11 9.63 3.78
C MET A 74 -10.71 10.85 3.12
N ASP A 75 -11.49 11.62 3.89
CA ASP A 75 -12.11 12.82 3.36
C ASP A 75 -11.17 14.01 3.45
N GLY A 76 -11.18 14.83 2.40
CA GLY A 76 -10.47 16.10 2.43
C GLY A 76 -8.96 15.98 2.34
N VAL A 77 -8.44 14.80 2.02
CA VAL A 77 -7.00 14.57 1.93
C VAL A 77 -6.57 14.82 0.48
N PRO A 78 -5.50 15.60 0.26
CA PRO A 78 -5.02 15.80 -1.12
C PRO A 78 -4.34 14.57 -1.68
N PRO A 79 -4.17 14.50 -2.99
CA PRO A 79 -3.41 13.40 -3.60
C PRO A 79 -2.02 13.30 -2.98
N HIS A 80 -1.55 12.06 -2.80
CA HIS A 80 -0.25 11.85 -2.15
C HIS A 80 0.20 10.42 -2.35
N TRP A 81 1.46 10.19 -2.03
CA TRP A 81 2.03 8.84 -1.99
C TRP A 81 1.90 8.28 -0.59
N ALA A 82 1.50 7.04 -0.49
CA ALA A 82 1.35 6.34 0.78
C ALA A 82 2.31 5.15 0.82
N VAL A 83 2.71 4.79 2.03
CA VAL A 83 3.62 3.67 2.24
C VAL A 83 2.96 2.61 3.09
N TYR A 84 3.35 1.35 2.85
CA TYR A 84 2.87 0.20 3.59
C TYR A 84 4.03 -0.43 4.34
N LEU A 85 3.87 -0.57 5.65
CA LEU A 85 4.85 -1.18 6.52
C LEU A 85 4.39 -2.59 6.87
N ALA A 86 5.22 -3.57 6.57
CA ALA A 86 4.90 -4.95 6.94
C ALA A 86 5.08 -5.13 8.44
N VAL A 87 4.10 -5.75 9.07
CA VAL A 87 4.14 -6.03 10.50
C VAL A 87 3.77 -7.50 10.74
N ASP A 88 4.10 -7.96 11.92
CA ASP A 88 3.85 -9.36 12.28
C ASP A 88 2.38 -9.65 12.61
N ASP A 89 1.69 -8.66 13.16
CA ASP A 89 0.30 -8.80 13.59
C ASP A 89 -0.33 -7.43 13.55
N VAL A 90 -1.20 -7.23 12.55
CA VAL A 90 -1.79 -5.91 12.32
C VAL A 90 -2.58 -5.45 13.56
N ASP A 91 -3.45 -6.31 14.08
CA ASP A 91 -4.33 -5.89 15.18
C ASP A 91 -3.54 -5.58 16.45
N ALA A 92 -2.53 -6.40 16.75
CA ALA A 92 -1.69 -6.16 17.92
C ALA A 92 -0.91 -4.87 17.80
N ARG A 93 -0.39 -4.59 16.59
CA ARG A 93 0.36 -3.36 16.38
C ARG A 93 -0.54 -2.14 16.42
N VAL A 94 -1.74 -2.24 15.85
CA VAL A 94 -2.70 -1.16 15.92
C VAL A 94 -3.05 -0.83 17.38
N ALA A 95 -3.31 -1.86 18.19
CA ALA A 95 -3.62 -1.64 19.60
C ALA A 95 -2.46 -0.94 20.31
N LYS A 96 -1.24 -1.35 20.03
CA LYS A 96 -0.07 -0.74 20.65
C LYS A 96 0.08 0.72 20.20
N CYS A 97 -0.15 0.98 18.93
CA CYS A 97 -0.03 2.34 18.41
C CYS A 97 -1.11 3.26 18.97
N THR A 98 -2.35 2.79 19.05
CA THR A 98 -3.42 3.62 19.58
C THR A 98 -3.20 3.91 21.06
N GLY A 99 -2.62 2.94 21.78
CA GLY A 99 -2.24 3.18 23.18
C GLY A 99 -1.16 4.24 23.32
N ALA A 100 -0.42 4.51 22.26
CA ALA A 100 0.65 5.51 22.25
C ALA A 100 0.22 6.82 21.59
N GLY A 101 -1.06 6.98 21.26
CA GLY A 101 -1.58 8.23 20.73
C GLY A 101 -1.93 8.25 19.27
N ALA A 102 -1.78 7.14 18.56
CA ALA A 102 -2.18 7.07 17.16
C ALA A 102 -3.70 6.93 17.05
N LYS A 103 -4.21 7.20 15.86
CA LYS A 103 -5.63 7.08 15.57
C LYS A 103 -5.81 6.12 14.38
N VAL A 104 -6.88 5.33 14.43
CA VAL A 104 -7.24 4.48 13.29
C VAL A 104 -8.00 5.36 12.30
N VAL A 105 -7.54 5.39 11.07
CA VAL A 105 -8.17 6.15 9.99
C VAL A 105 -9.02 5.24 9.13
N VAL A 106 -8.47 4.09 8.72
CA VAL A 106 -9.22 3.06 8.02
C VAL A 106 -9.11 1.80 8.86
N PRO A 107 -10.23 1.25 9.34
CA PRO A 107 -10.19 0.07 10.20
C PRO A 107 -9.52 -1.12 9.52
N ALA A 108 -8.97 -2.01 10.32
CA ALA A 108 -8.33 -3.21 9.80
C ALA A 108 -9.30 -4.00 8.94
N MET A 109 -8.82 -4.45 7.80
CA MET A 109 -9.64 -5.21 6.87
C MET A 109 -8.79 -6.25 6.16
N ASP A 110 -9.45 -7.31 5.73
CA ASP A 110 -8.80 -8.36 4.96
C ASP A 110 -9.15 -8.17 3.49
N ILE A 111 -8.13 -8.10 2.66
CA ILE A 111 -8.29 -8.06 1.21
C ILE A 111 -7.94 -9.45 0.70
N PRO A 112 -8.89 -10.19 0.11
CA PRO A 112 -8.61 -11.55 -0.34
C PRO A 112 -7.37 -11.60 -1.22
N THR A 113 -6.54 -12.59 -0.99
CA THR A 113 -5.28 -12.85 -1.69
C THR A 113 -4.20 -11.79 -1.50
N VAL A 114 -4.51 -10.68 -0.85
CA VAL A 114 -3.55 -9.61 -0.63
C VAL A 114 -3.04 -9.63 0.81
N GLY A 115 -3.94 -9.45 1.77
CA GLY A 115 -3.53 -9.43 3.16
C GLY A 115 -4.46 -8.61 4.02
N ARG A 116 -4.02 -8.41 5.26
CA ARG A 116 -4.75 -7.59 6.23
C ARG A 116 -4.05 -6.26 6.39
N MET A 117 -4.81 -5.19 6.44
CA MET A 117 -4.22 -3.86 6.49
C MET A 117 -5.08 -2.91 7.29
N CYS A 118 -4.44 -1.88 7.84
CA CYS A 118 -5.11 -0.84 8.62
C CYS A 118 -4.33 0.45 8.43
N LEU A 119 -5.05 1.53 8.17
CA LEU A 119 -4.41 2.84 8.04
C LEU A 119 -4.51 3.56 9.37
N ILE A 120 -3.37 3.99 9.90
CA ILE A 120 -3.34 4.77 11.13
C ILE A 120 -2.72 6.12 10.86
N GLN A 121 -3.01 7.06 11.75
CA GLN A 121 -2.35 8.36 11.79
C GLN A 121 -1.53 8.40 13.06
N ASP A 122 -0.24 8.71 12.93
CA ASP A 122 0.63 8.75 14.10
C ASP A 122 0.36 10.02 14.92
N PRO A 123 0.95 10.15 16.11
CA PRO A 123 0.66 11.31 16.98
C PRO A 123 1.04 12.65 16.38
N GLN A 124 1.89 12.68 15.37
CA GLN A 124 2.31 13.92 14.72
C GLN A 124 1.47 14.25 13.49
N GLY A 125 0.55 13.36 13.10
CA GLY A 125 -0.35 13.61 12.00
C GLY A 125 0.00 12.88 10.70
N SER A 126 1.06 12.09 10.68
CA SER A 126 1.43 11.34 9.47
C SER A 126 0.68 10.03 9.37
N HIS A 127 0.39 9.64 8.15
CA HIS A 127 -0.37 8.41 7.89
C HIS A 127 0.57 7.30 7.45
N ILE A 128 0.25 6.08 7.85
CA ILE A 128 0.99 4.91 7.44
C ILE A 128 0.07 3.70 7.47
N TRP A 129 0.20 2.84 6.45
CA TRP A 129 -0.52 1.58 6.44
C TRP A 129 0.28 0.52 7.16
N LEU A 130 -0.37 -0.23 8.04
CA LEU A 130 0.19 -1.44 8.63
C LEU A 130 -0.39 -2.61 7.87
N TYR A 131 0.45 -3.57 7.52
CA TYR A 131 0.08 -4.58 6.54
C TYR A 131 0.74 -5.92 6.88
N LYS A 132 -0.01 -6.97 6.72
CA LYS A 132 0.52 -8.33 6.79
C LYS A 132 0.02 -9.09 5.58
N PRO A 133 0.92 -9.59 4.71
CA PRO A 133 0.49 -10.32 3.53
C PRO A 133 -0.26 -11.59 3.89
N SER A 134 -1.20 -11.99 3.02
CA SER A 134 -1.90 -13.23 3.19
C SER A 134 -0.93 -14.39 3.12
N PRO A 135 -1.18 -15.45 3.89
CA PRO A 135 -0.40 -16.66 3.69
C PRO A 135 -0.57 -17.14 2.26
N MET A 136 0.49 -17.71 1.74
CA MET A 136 0.40 -18.32 0.43
C MET A 136 -0.56 -19.47 0.50
N GLY A 137 -1.48 -19.45 -0.34
CA GLY A 137 -2.45 -20.54 -0.32
C GLY A 137 -2.99 -20.69 -1.65
#